data_da30d490ff6f7052ecc56cc78e221117
#
_entry.id   da30d490ff6f7052ecc56cc78e221117
#
_cell.length_a   1.000
_cell.length_b   1.000
_cell.length_c   1.000
_cell.angle_alpha   90.00
_cell.angle_beta   90.00
_cell.angle_gamma   90.00
#
_symmetry.space_group_name_H-M   'P 1'
#
loop_
_entity.id
_entity.type
_entity.pdbx_description
1 polymer ?
#
loop_
_entity_poly.entity_id
_entity_poly.type
_entity_poly.pdbx_seq_one_letter_code
_entity_poly.pdbx_strand_id
1 'polypeptide(L)'
;VEGLQGAFFSEAYISHEPEKPDYLDYMLFPRVCALARIAWSGNAEGWDAYYEELKGKHYDRMAAMGIRFRLFPPKAGYKDGAFTAAADDGSAIYYLVDGSPEEHRYTAPVRTGKPHLYRFYSRYETARSPYVADKSRWRTLTPAVAITTSMGESAKFPYANAETYK
;
A
#
# COMPACT_ATOMS: atom_id res chain seq x y z
N VAL A 1 -4.98 19.77 -26.43
CA VAL A 1 -4.65 18.35 -26.18
C VAL A 1 -5.68 17.52 -26.92
N GLU A 2 -5.26 16.69 -27.86
CA GLU A 2 -6.17 15.87 -28.69
C GLU A 2 -6.69 14.63 -27.93
N GLY A 3 -6.08 14.26 -26.82
CA GLY A 3 -6.49 13.14 -25.97
C GLY A 3 -5.48 12.80 -24.90
N LEU A 4 -5.87 11.88 -24.01
CA LEU A 4 -5.03 11.30 -22.98
C LEU A 4 -5.03 9.77 -23.12
N GLN A 5 -3.88 9.15 -22.88
CA GLN A 5 -3.73 7.71 -22.88
C GLN A 5 -3.18 7.24 -21.54
N GLY A 6 -3.83 6.25 -20.94
CA GLY A 6 -3.31 5.50 -19.82
C GLY A 6 -2.91 4.09 -20.28
N ALA A 7 -1.70 3.63 -19.94
CA ALA A 7 -1.26 2.28 -20.22
C ALA A 7 -1.35 1.40 -18.99
N PHE A 8 -1.90 0.20 -19.16
CA PHE A 8 -1.91 -0.86 -18.15
C PHE A 8 -1.14 -2.07 -18.69
N PHE A 9 -0.11 -2.46 -18.00
CA PHE A 9 0.72 -3.60 -18.38
C PHE A 9 0.19 -4.87 -17.75
N SER A 10 -0.47 -5.70 -18.56
CA SER A 10 -1.13 -6.94 -18.10
C SER A 10 -0.18 -7.99 -17.56
N GLU A 11 1.09 -7.94 -17.93
CA GLU A 11 2.13 -8.86 -17.44
C GLU A 11 2.30 -8.77 -15.92
N ALA A 12 2.21 -7.57 -15.36
CA ALA A 12 2.26 -7.36 -13.92
C ALA A 12 1.02 -7.93 -13.21
N TYR A 13 -0.12 -8.01 -13.90
CA TYR A 13 -1.35 -8.57 -13.39
C TYR A 13 -1.34 -10.10 -13.41
N ILE A 14 -0.96 -10.69 -14.54
CA ILE A 14 -0.99 -12.14 -14.77
C ILE A 14 0.03 -12.87 -13.88
N SER A 15 1.20 -12.26 -13.65
CA SER A 15 2.27 -12.89 -12.89
C SER A 15 2.05 -12.93 -11.38
N HIS A 16 1.22 -12.03 -10.83
CA HIS A 16 1.12 -11.87 -9.39
C HIS A 16 -0.10 -12.54 -8.75
N GLU A 17 -1.26 -12.53 -9.39
CA GLU A 17 -2.48 -13.14 -8.84
C GLU A 17 -3.50 -13.50 -9.95
N PRO A 18 -3.27 -14.54 -10.75
CA PRO A 18 -4.17 -14.90 -11.86
C PRO A 18 -5.57 -15.33 -11.41
N GLU A 19 -5.75 -15.64 -10.12
CA GLU A 19 -7.00 -16.14 -9.57
C GLU A 19 -7.89 -15.04 -8.94
N LYS A 20 -7.44 -13.78 -8.91
CA LYS A 20 -8.20 -12.69 -8.30
C LYS A 20 -8.75 -11.74 -9.38
N PRO A 21 -10.00 -11.94 -9.82
CA PRO A 21 -10.62 -11.12 -10.86
C PRO A 21 -10.67 -9.63 -10.51
N ASP A 22 -10.72 -9.30 -9.22
CA ASP A 22 -10.81 -7.92 -8.73
C ASP A 22 -9.47 -7.19 -8.69
N TYR A 23 -8.36 -7.85 -9.03
CA TYR A 23 -7.04 -7.23 -8.99
C TYR A 23 -6.87 -6.14 -10.06
N LEU A 24 -7.55 -6.28 -11.19
CA LEU A 24 -7.59 -5.26 -12.23
C LEU A 24 -8.19 -3.96 -11.69
N ASP A 25 -9.34 -4.04 -11.04
CA ASP A 25 -10.00 -2.89 -10.42
C ASP A 25 -9.09 -2.23 -9.37
N TYR A 26 -8.47 -3.04 -8.52
CA TYR A 26 -7.52 -2.58 -7.51
C TYR A 26 -6.32 -1.83 -8.11
N MET A 27 -5.85 -2.23 -9.27
CA MET A 27 -4.73 -1.56 -9.94
C MET A 27 -5.14 -0.31 -10.71
N LEU A 28 -6.34 -0.30 -11.28
CA LEU A 28 -6.87 0.83 -12.07
C LEU A 28 -7.43 1.94 -11.18
N PHE A 29 -8.30 1.58 -10.24
CA PHE A 29 -8.98 2.56 -9.40
C PHE A 29 -8.21 2.86 -8.09
N PRO A 30 -8.17 4.13 -7.67
CA PRO A 30 -8.83 5.31 -8.24
C PRO A 30 -8.01 6.06 -9.30
N ARG A 31 -6.89 5.53 -9.78
CA ARG A 31 -5.98 6.23 -10.70
C ARG A 31 -6.64 6.66 -11.99
N VAL A 32 -7.49 5.79 -12.56
CA VAL A 32 -8.23 6.09 -13.79
C VAL A 32 -9.21 7.24 -13.59
N CYS A 33 -9.72 7.47 -12.38
CA CYS A 33 -10.57 8.63 -12.08
C CYS A 33 -9.80 9.95 -12.22
N ALA A 34 -8.52 9.98 -11.82
CA ALA A 34 -7.67 11.14 -12.00
C ALA A 34 -7.42 11.42 -13.50
N LEU A 35 -7.16 10.38 -14.27
CA LEU A 35 -6.97 10.50 -15.72
C LEU A 35 -8.25 11.02 -16.40
N ALA A 36 -9.40 10.47 -16.04
CA ALA A 36 -10.69 10.90 -16.55
C ALA A 36 -10.95 12.37 -16.22
N ARG A 37 -10.68 12.80 -14.99
CA ARG A 37 -10.84 14.20 -14.59
C ARG A 37 -10.02 15.14 -15.49
N ILE A 38 -8.74 14.83 -15.70
CA ILE A 38 -7.87 15.64 -16.57
C ILE A 38 -8.40 15.66 -18.01
N ALA A 39 -8.85 14.52 -18.52
CA ALA A 39 -9.38 14.41 -19.87
C ALA A 39 -10.64 15.27 -20.09
N TRP A 40 -11.53 15.34 -19.09
CA TRP A 40 -12.78 16.11 -19.19
C TRP A 40 -12.62 17.59 -18.86
N SER A 41 -11.81 17.92 -17.87
CA SER A 41 -11.65 19.33 -17.44
C SER A 41 -10.63 20.10 -18.25
N GLY A 42 -9.73 19.40 -18.96
CA GLY A 42 -8.60 20.02 -19.65
C GLY A 42 -7.57 20.68 -18.71
N ASN A 43 -7.77 20.56 -17.40
CA ASN A 43 -6.93 21.18 -16.39
C ASN A 43 -6.59 20.17 -15.28
N ALA A 44 -5.32 20.11 -14.92
CA ALA A 44 -4.85 19.41 -13.74
C ALA A 44 -4.93 20.35 -12.54
N GLU A 45 -6.12 20.53 -11.96
CA GLU A 45 -6.23 21.17 -10.64
C GLU A 45 -5.37 20.44 -9.63
N GLY A 46 -4.94 21.17 -8.59
CA GLY A 46 -4.05 20.65 -7.57
C GLY A 46 -4.55 19.34 -6.93
N TRP A 47 -3.60 18.54 -6.49
CA TRP A 47 -3.84 17.25 -5.86
C TRP A 47 -4.87 17.31 -4.73
N ASP A 48 -4.78 18.32 -3.87
CA ASP A 48 -5.62 18.43 -2.68
C ASP A 48 -7.11 18.56 -3.02
N ALA A 49 -7.47 19.39 -4.02
CA ALA A 49 -8.85 19.52 -4.48
C ALA A 49 -9.39 18.20 -5.07
N TYR A 50 -8.57 17.51 -5.86
CA TYR A 50 -8.94 16.20 -6.39
C TYR A 50 -9.11 15.17 -5.27
N TYR A 51 -8.22 15.17 -4.29
CA TYR A 51 -8.26 14.21 -3.21
C TYR A 51 -9.49 14.39 -2.31
N GLU A 52 -9.90 15.63 -2.04
CA GLU A 52 -11.15 15.92 -1.32
C GLU A 52 -12.38 15.39 -2.10
N GLU A 53 -12.41 15.59 -3.41
CA GLU A 53 -13.48 15.07 -4.25
C GLU A 53 -13.47 13.53 -4.31
N LEU A 54 -12.29 12.92 -4.39
CA LEU A 54 -12.12 11.47 -4.42
C LEU A 54 -12.71 10.83 -3.17
N LYS A 55 -12.33 11.27 -1.98
CA LYS A 55 -12.85 10.72 -0.72
C LYS A 55 -14.29 11.12 -0.41
N GLY A 56 -14.73 12.31 -0.83
CA GLY A 56 -16.07 12.81 -0.54
C GLY A 56 -17.16 12.30 -1.47
N LYS A 57 -16.82 11.80 -2.66
CA LYS A 57 -17.81 11.39 -3.68
C LYS A 57 -17.48 10.08 -4.38
N HIS A 58 -16.22 9.90 -4.78
CA HIS A 58 -15.86 8.77 -5.62
C HIS A 58 -15.73 7.46 -4.86
N TYR A 59 -15.32 7.48 -3.59
CA TYR A 59 -15.24 6.27 -2.77
C TYR A 59 -16.61 5.62 -2.62
N ASP A 60 -17.65 6.40 -2.26
CA ASP A 60 -19.02 5.90 -2.15
C ASP A 60 -19.52 5.32 -3.46
N ARG A 61 -19.28 6.03 -4.58
CA ARG A 61 -19.70 5.56 -5.91
C ARG A 61 -19.02 4.26 -6.30
N MET A 62 -17.71 4.16 -6.12
CA MET A 62 -16.96 2.94 -6.42
C MET A 62 -17.42 1.78 -5.55
N ALA A 63 -17.64 2.02 -4.26
CA ALA A 63 -18.15 1.01 -3.33
C ALA A 63 -19.56 0.54 -3.73
N ALA A 64 -20.48 1.47 -4.07
CA ALA A 64 -21.84 1.14 -4.52
C ALA A 64 -21.84 0.36 -5.85
N MET A 65 -20.85 0.56 -6.71
CA MET A 65 -20.66 -0.19 -7.96
C MET A 65 -19.95 -1.54 -7.76
N GLY A 66 -19.55 -1.88 -6.53
CA GLY A 66 -18.81 -3.10 -6.23
C GLY A 66 -17.35 -3.09 -6.69
N ILE A 67 -16.82 -1.93 -7.05
CA ILE A 67 -15.43 -1.80 -7.50
C ILE A 67 -14.49 -1.89 -6.30
N ARG A 68 -13.54 -2.82 -6.35
CA ARG A 68 -12.49 -2.96 -5.33
C ARG A 68 -11.32 -2.04 -5.63
N PHE A 69 -11.46 -0.78 -5.26
CA PHE A 69 -10.43 0.22 -5.49
C PHE A 69 -9.34 0.18 -4.42
N ARG A 70 -8.18 0.69 -4.77
CA ARG A 70 -7.03 0.81 -3.88
C ARG A 70 -7.10 2.08 -3.06
N LEU A 71 -7.07 1.93 -1.74
CA LEU A 71 -6.92 3.05 -0.79
C LEU A 71 -5.45 3.46 -0.64
N PHE A 72 -5.24 4.66 -0.14
CA PHE A 72 -3.92 5.07 0.33
C PHE A 72 -3.58 4.35 1.63
N PRO A 73 -2.32 3.91 1.79
CA PRO A 73 -1.90 3.29 3.03
C PRO A 73 -1.90 4.30 4.17
N PRO A 74 -2.21 3.88 5.41
CA PRO A 74 -2.14 4.75 6.56
C PRO A 74 -0.70 5.17 6.83
N LYS A 75 -0.52 6.36 7.39
CA LYS A 75 0.76 6.80 7.95
C LYS A 75 0.94 6.10 9.29
N ALA A 76 1.78 5.08 9.34
CA ALA A 76 2.05 4.32 10.55
C ALA A 76 3.51 4.51 10.99
N GLY A 77 3.75 4.54 12.29
CA GLY A 77 5.07 4.68 12.87
C GLY A 77 5.13 4.17 14.31
N TYR A 78 6.36 3.94 14.79
CA TYR A 78 6.63 3.54 16.17
C TYR A 78 7.35 4.65 16.89
N LYS A 79 6.77 5.13 17.99
CA LYS A 79 7.35 6.16 18.83
C LYS A 79 6.97 5.94 20.29
N ASP A 80 7.90 6.18 21.21
CA ASP A 80 7.69 6.14 22.67
C ASP A 80 7.01 4.84 23.16
N GLY A 81 7.42 3.70 22.60
CA GLY A 81 6.92 2.39 22.99
C GLY A 81 5.53 2.03 22.42
N ALA A 82 5.00 2.82 21.50
CA ALA A 82 3.69 2.58 20.91
C ALA A 82 3.73 2.70 19.38
N PHE A 83 2.93 1.89 18.70
CA PHE A 83 2.61 2.08 17.29
C PHE A 83 1.45 3.06 17.15
N THR A 84 1.63 4.04 16.29
CA THR A 84 0.58 5.00 15.90
C THR A 84 0.27 4.86 14.43
N ALA A 85 -0.99 5.05 14.05
CA ALA A 85 -1.41 5.05 12.66
C ALA A 85 -2.49 6.11 12.43
N ALA A 86 -2.47 6.75 11.26
CA ALA A 86 -3.45 7.72 10.83
C ALA A 86 -3.76 7.57 9.34
N ALA A 87 -5.02 7.66 8.97
CA ALA A 87 -5.49 7.70 7.60
C ALA A 87 -6.01 9.11 7.27
N ASP A 88 -5.48 9.72 6.23
CA ASP A 88 -5.84 11.10 5.83
C ASP A 88 -7.24 11.18 5.20
N ASP A 89 -7.77 10.05 4.74
CA ASP A 89 -9.07 9.94 4.08
C ASP A 89 -10.21 9.52 5.03
N GLY A 90 -9.93 9.40 6.33
CA GLY A 90 -10.92 8.94 7.30
C GLY A 90 -11.26 7.45 7.24
N SER A 91 -10.57 6.67 6.41
CA SER A 91 -10.74 5.23 6.33
C SER A 91 -10.44 4.55 7.66
N ALA A 92 -11.16 3.48 7.97
CA ALA A 92 -10.87 2.67 9.14
C ALA A 92 -9.50 1.98 8.98
N ILE A 93 -8.70 2.03 10.04
CA ILE A 93 -7.38 1.40 10.04
C ILE A 93 -7.48 0.05 10.75
N TYR A 94 -6.82 -0.94 10.19
CA TYR A 94 -6.67 -2.28 10.75
C TYR A 94 -5.20 -2.67 10.79
N TYR A 95 -4.87 -3.64 11.64
CA TYR A 95 -3.53 -4.19 11.69
C TYR A 95 -3.54 -5.70 11.92
N LEU A 96 -2.46 -6.35 11.48
CA LEU A 96 -2.12 -7.75 11.70
C LEU A 96 -0.85 -7.84 12.54
N VAL A 97 -0.71 -8.88 13.32
CA VAL A 97 0.46 -9.11 14.19
C VAL A 97 1.15 -10.41 13.77
N ASP A 98 2.47 -10.35 13.55
CA ASP A 98 3.36 -11.49 13.27
C ASP A 98 2.89 -12.41 12.13
N GLY A 99 2.17 -11.85 11.16
CA GLY A 99 1.65 -12.62 10.02
C GLY A 99 0.38 -13.43 10.32
N SER A 100 -0.18 -13.32 11.54
CA SER A 100 -1.51 -13.87 11.84
C SER A 100 -2.55 -13.29 10.86
N PRO A 101 -3.53 -14.08 10.41
CA PRO A 101 -4.65 -13.59 9.61
C PRO A 101 -5.69 -12.82 10.44
N GLU A 102 -5.56 -12.79 11.76
CA GLU A 102 -6.49 -12.11 12.65
C GLU A 102 -6.38 -10.60 12.48
N GLU A 103 -7.49 -9.96 12.09
CA GLU A 103 -7.56 -8.52 11.88
C GLU A 103 -7.99 -7.80 13.15
N HIS A 104 -7.19 -6.83 13.57
CA HIS A 104 -7.51 -5.96 14.70
C HIS A 104 -7.83 -4.56 14.20
N ARG A 105 -8.95 -3.99 14.65
CA ARG A 105 -9.29 -2.60 14.35
C ARG A 105 -8.42 -1.67 15.19
N TYR A 106 -7.75 -0.72 14.54
CA TYR A 106 -6.96 0.30 15.20
C TYR A 106 -7.86 1.44 15.69
N THR A 107 -7.90 1.65 16.99
CA THR A 107 -8.68 2.73 17.63
C THR A 107 -7.83 3.63 18.53
N ALA A 108 -6.66 3.14 18.93
CA ALA A 108 -5.74 3.85 19.82
C ALA A 108 -4.31 3.34 19.61
N PRO A 109 -3.28 4.07 20.05
CA PRO A 109 -1.89 3.63 19.98
C PRO A 109 -1.68 2.25 20.60
N VAL A 110 -1.08 1.34 19.83
CA VAL A 110 -0.84 -0.05 20.26
C VAL A 110 0.48 -0.12 21.01
N ARG A 111 0.42 -0.37 22.30
CA ARG A 111 1.61 -0.58 23.15
C ARG A 111 1.97 -2.05 23.18
N THR A 112 3.26 -2.33 23.12
CA THR A 112 3.77 -3.69 23.18
C THR A 112 5.06 -3.75 23.99
N GLY A 113 5.13 -4.67 24.95
CA GLY A 113 6.33 -4.96 25.70
C GLY A 113 7.27 -5.95 25.01
N LYS A 114 6.81 -6.59 23.92
CA LYS A 114 7.59 -7.57 23.15
C LYS A 114 7.74 -7.12 21.70
N PRO A 115 8.83 -7.50 21.02
CA PRO A 115 8.98 -7.22 19.60
C PRO A 115 8.00 -8.05 18.78
N HIS A 116 7.11 -7.37 18.05
CA HIS A 116 6.17 -7.96 17.12
C HIS A 116 6.20 -7.20 15.79
N LEU A 117 5.95 -7.87 14.69
CA LEU A 117 5.76 -7.26 13.39
C LEU A 117 4.32 -6.83 13.23
N TYR A 118 4.08 -5.53 13.15
CA TYR A 118 2.77 -4.96 12.87
C TYR A 118 2.68 -4.55 11.41
N ARG A 119 1.58 -4.94 10.75
CA ARG A 119 1.24 -4.54 9.38
C ARG A 119 -0.07 -3.78 9.42
N PHE A 120 -0.03 -2.48 9.18
CA PHE A 120 -1.20 -1.61 9.14
C PHE A 120 -1.74 -1.46 7.72
N TYR A 121 -3.04 -1.33 7.59
CA TYR A 121 -3.72 -1.03 6.32
C TYR A 121 -5.02 -0.27 6.57
N SER A 122 -5.44 0.52 5.56
CA SER A 122 -6.72 1.21 5.54
C SER A 122 -7.79 0.33 4.90
N ARG A 123 -9.04 0.43 5.38
CA ARG A 123 -10.20 -0.23 4.80
C ARG A 123 -11.39 0.72 4.73
N TYR A 124 -12.07 0.71 3.58
CA TYR A 124 -13.32 1.42 3.32
C TYR A 124 -14.24 0.47 2.57
N GLU A 125 -15.32 0.02 3.19
CA GLU A 125 -16.18 -1.03 2.67
C GLU A 125 -15.36 -2.26 2.22
N THR A 126 -15.41 -2.60 0.93
CA THR A 126 -14.63 -3.71 0.34
C THR A 126 -13.23 -3.31 -0.11
N ALA A 127 -12.93 -2.01 -0.14
CA ALA A 127 -11.64 -1.49 -0.58
C ALA A 127 -10.57 -1.58 0.51
N ARG A 128 -9.32 -1.82 0.11
CA ARG A 128 -8.17 -1.95 1.00
C ARG A 128 -6.96 -1.20 0.47
N SER A 129 -6.12 -0.74 1.37
CA SER A 129 -4.79 -0.26 1.01
C SER A 129 -3.76 -1.39 1.01
N PRO A 130 -2.57 -1.16 0.43
CA PRO A 130 -1.40 -1.98 0.74
C PRO A 130 -1.07 -1.94 2.23
N TYR A 131 -0.35 -2.96 2.70
CA TYR A 131 0.17 -2.95 4.06
C TYR A 131 1.32 -1.97 4.21
N VAL A 132 1.35 -1.29 5.34
CA VAL A 132 2.52 -0.56 5.83
C VAL A 132 3.11 -1.37 6.97
N ALA A 133 4.33 -1.84 6.79
CA ALA A 133 5.12 -2.45 7.84
C ALA A 133 6.09 -1.42 8.42
N ASP A 134 6.33 -1.46 9.73
CA ASP A 134 7.39 -0.64 10.33
C ASP A 134 8.77 -1.18 9.92
N LYS A 135 9.43 -0.47 9.04
CA LYS A 135 10.77 -0.81 8.56
C LYS A 135 11.85 -0.62 9.63
N SER A 136 11.61 0.19 10.65
CA SER A 136 12.61 0.49 11.69
C SER A 136 12.91 -0.74 12.54
N ARG A 137 11.96 -1.60 12.72
CA ARG A 137 12.10 -2.85 13.49
C ARG A 137 12.84 -3.96 12.77
N TRP A 138 12.82 -3.98 11.44
CA TRP A 138 13.60 -4.94 10.66
C TRP A 138 15.11 -4.79 10.90
N ARG A 139 15.57 -3.57 11.17
CA ARG A 139 16.99 -3.31 11.48
C ARG A 139 17.41 -3.76 12.88
N THR A 140 16.47 -3.86 13.82
CA THR A 140 16.77 -4.20 15.23
C THR A 140 16.59 -5.68 15.56
N LEU A 141 15.82 -6.43 14.75
CA LEU A 141 15.48 -7.82 15.02
C LEU A 141 16.20 -8.83 14.12
N THR A 142 16.92 -8.37 13.09
CA THR A 142 17.76 -9.25 12.29
C THR A 142 19.18 -9.18 12.84
N PRO A 143 19.65 -10.15 13.63
CA PRO A 143 21.07 -10.38 13.72
C PRO A 143 21.56 -10.58 12.29
N ALA A 144 22.73 -10.05 11.96
CA ALA A 144 23.31 -10.13 10.62
C ALA A 144 23.14 -11.57 10.07
N VAL A 145 22.18 -11.76 9.18
CA VAL A 145 22.00 -13.04 8.51
C VAL A 145 23.05 -13.07 7.41
N ALA A 146 24.04 -13.91 7.58
CA ALA A 146 24.97 -14.22 6.49
C ALA A 146 24.16 -14.93 5.40
N ILE A 147 23.86 -14.23 4.31
CA ILE A 147 23.25 -14.82 3.14
C ILE A 147 24.36 -15.53 2.38
N THR A 148 24.45 -16.86 2.52
CA THR A 148 25.27 -17.68 1.66
C THR A 148 24.40 -18.13 0.47
N THR A 149 24.73 -17.64 -0.72
CA THR A 149 24.11 -18.13 -1.94
C THR A 149 24.88 -19.36 -2.42
N SER A 150 24.19 -20.45 -2.74
CA SER A 150 24.79 -21.64 -3.33
C SER A 150 25.17 -21.44 -4.81
N MET A 151 24.75 -20.37 -5.42
CA MET A 151 25.13 -19.95 -6.76
C MET A 151 26.09 -18.79 -6.68
N GLY A 152 27.24 -18.89 -7.35
CA GLY A 152 28.23 -17.81 -7.44
C GLY A 152 27.62 -16.53 -8.01
N GLU A 153 28.23 -15.39 -7.69
CA GLU A 153 27.84 -14.10 -8.22
C GLU A 153 27.77 -14.11 -9.75
N SER A 154 26.69 -13.59 -10.31
CA SER A 154 26.61 -13.38 -11.73
C SER A 154 27.58 -12.27 -12.15
N ALA A 155 28.48 -12.56 -13.10
CA ALA A 155 29.37 -11.56 -13.65
C ALA A 155 28.64 -10.36 -14.26
N LYS A 156 27.36 -10.53 -14.66
CA LYS A 156 26.53 -9.50 -15.26
C LYS A 156 25.78 -8.67 -14.20
N PHE A 157 25.50 -9.28 -13.04
CA PHE A 157 24.77 -8.66 -11.92
C PHE A 157 25.46 -9.06 -10.61
N PRO A 158 26.62 -8.47 -10.29
CA PRO A 158 27.28 -8.73 -9.03
C PRO A 158 26.39 -8.21 -7.89
N TYR A 159 26.19 -9.02 -6.86
CA TYR A 159 25.53 -8.56 -5.65
C TYR A 159 26.42 -7.50 -5.00
N ALA A 160 25.81 -6.39 -4.56
CA ALA A 160 26.52 -5.42 -3.76
C ALA A 160 27.09 -6.12 -2.52
N ASN A 161 28.35 -5.85 -2.19
CA ASN A 161 29.02 -6.47 -1.05
C ASN A 161 28.18 -6.37 0.22
N ALA A 162 28.16 -7.42 1.03
CA ALA A 162 27.43 -7.51 2.29
C ALA A 162 27.69 -6.33 3.25
N GLU A 163 28.78 -5.60 3.06
CA GLU A 163 29.11 -4.38 3.79
C GLU A 163 28.18 -3.20 3.50
N THR A 164 27.44 -3.23 2.39
CA THR A 164 26.47 -2.17 2.01
C THR A 164 25.13 -2.31 2.74
N TYR A 165 24.92 -3.38 3.47
CA TYR A 165 23.67 -3.67 4.19
C TYR A 165 23.82 -3.68 5.72
N LYS A 166 24.92 -3.10 6.23
CA LYS A 166 25.11 -2.84 7.67
C LYS A 166 24.33 -1.64 8.16
#